data_3eb85040b87277c82fcebf72b3acc071
#
_entry.id   3eb85040b87277c82fcebf72b3acc071
#
_cell.length_a   1.000
_cell.length_b   1.000
_cell.length_c   1.000
_cell.angle_alpha   90.00
_cell.angle_beta   90.00
_cell.angle_gamma   90.00
#
_symmetry.space_group_name_H-M   'P 1'
#
loop_
_entity.id
_entity.type
_entity.pdbx_description
1 polymer ?
#
loop_
_entity_poly.entity_id
_entity_poly.type
_entity_poly.pdbx_seq_one_letter_code
_entity_poly.pdbx_strand_id
1 'polypeptide(L)'
;KAKVVVDEFIDKYPDAHNIGLTGQMHGIVYVDKEGNCVSPLYTWQDARGSICDGDQIPLTEEIRERCQIHAASGYGLVTHIYNIRHNLVPDSALSFCTIMDYFGMYLTGRKKPLVHVSNAAGFGFFDSHKMCFEKEKLAEMGVDVNWLPDVCTEIEKLGTYRGRTVTTAIGDNQASFLGAAGDEENILLVNMGTGGQISVLSSQYFSGDGIEARPFLNRKYLLAGASLCGG
;
A
#
# COMPACT_ATOMS: atom_id res chain seq x y z
N LYS A 1 7.78 -16.89 10.17
CA LYS A 1 8.95 -17.05 9.27
C LYS A 1 9.73 -15.74 9.15
N ALA A 2 9.13 -14.61 8.70
CA ALA A 2 9.83 -13.34 8.51
C ALA A 2 10.59 -12.87 9.77
N LYS A 3 9.95 -12.95 10.97
CA LYS A 3 10.60 -12.61 12.24
C LYS A 3 11.88 -13.43 12.48
N VAL A 4 11.87 -14.73 12.20
CA VAL A 4 13.05 -15.59 12.38
C VAL A 4 14.21 -15.11 11.52
N VAL A 5 13.94 -14.79 10.25
CA VAL A 5 14.95 -14.24 9.34
C VAL A 5 15.49 -12.89 9.86
N VAL A 6 14.63 -12.00 10.33
CA VAL A 6 15.07 -10.71 10.93
C VAL A 6 15.96 -10.97 12.16
N ASP A 7 15.60 -11.91 13.03
CA ASP A 7 16.41 -12.25 14.21
C ASP A 7 17.80 -12.77 13.82
N GLU A 8 17.85 -13.70 12.86
CA GLU A 8 19.12 -14.23 12.34
C GLU A 8 20.02 -13.16 11.72
N PHE A 9 19.42 -12.22 10.95
CA PHE A 9 20.18 -11.11 10.36
C PHE A 9 20.67 -10.11 11.40
N ILE A 10 19.88 -9.82 12.44
CA ILE A 10 20.32 -8.96 13.55
C ILE A 10 21.52 -9.58 14.27
N ASP A 11 21.50 -10.91 14.50
CA ASP A 11 22.60 -11.61 15.16
C ASP A 11 23.87 -11.63 14.28
N LYS A 12 23.70 -11.77 12.97
CA LYS A 12 24.81 -11.79 12.01
C LYS A 12 25.40 -10.41 11.73
N TYR A 13 24.58 -9.35 11.79
CA TYR A 13 24.96 -7.99 11.45
C TYR A 13 24.63 -7.04 12.64
N PRO A 14 25.41 -7.11 13.75
CA PRO A 14 25.11 -6.36 14.97
C PRO A 14 25.17 -4.84 14.77
N ASP A 15 25.92 -4.36 13.78
CA ASP A 15 26.07 -2.93 13.45
C ASP A 15 24.91 -2.35 12.63
N ALA A 16 23.93 -3.17 12.23
CA ALA A 16 22.73 -2.65 11.59
C ALA A 16 21.87 -1.90 12.62
N HIS A 17 21.61 -0.62 12.39
CA HIS A 17 20.86 0.22 13.32
C HIS A 17 19.39 0.38 12.97
N ASN A 18 19.01 0.13 11.71
CA ASN A 18 17.67 0.35 11.19
C ASN A 18 17.13 -0.90 10.50
N ILE A 19 15.81 -1.06 10.56
CA ILE A 19 15.03 -2.06 9.81
C ILE A 19 14.06 -1.28 8.93
N GLY A 20 14.34 -1.24 7.62
CA GLY A 20 13.42 -0.74 6.59
C GLY A 20 12.53 -1.86 6.09
N LEU A 21 11.29 -1.54 5.79
CA LEU A 21 10.28 -2.49 5.32
C LEU A 21 9.79 -2.11 3.94
N THR A 22 9.66 -3.10 3.08
CA THR A 22 9.03 -2.96 1.76
C THR A 22 8.46 -4.31 1.31
N GLY A 23 7.55 -4.30 0.36
CA GLY A 23 6.97 -5.52 -0.22
C GLY A 23 5.74 -5.22 -1.07
N GLN A 24 4.93 -6.25 -1.31
CA GLN A 24 3.76 -6.13 -2.19
C GLN A 24 2.78 -5.05 -1.72
N MET A 25 2.39 -4.20 -2.65
CA MET A 25 1.38 -3.16 -2.45
C MET A 25 -0.04 -3.74 -2.60
N HIS A 26 -1.03 -2.89 -2.39
CA HIS A 26 -2.46 -3.08 -2.66
C HIS A 26 -3.22 -4.00 -1.70
N GLY A 27 -2.66 -5.15 -1.32
CA GLY A 27 -3.33 -6.10 -0.45
C GLY A 27 -3.48 -5.63 0.99
N ILE A 28 -4.43 -6.23 1.75
CA ILE A 28 -4.71 -5.87 3.14
C ILE A 28 -4.78 -7.08 4.07
N VAL A 29 -4.52 -6.81 5.34
CA VAL A 29 -4.93 -7.62 6.49
C VAL A 29 -5.74 -6.75 7.44
N TYR A 30 -6.74 -7.34 8.13
CA TYR A 30 -7.48 -6.65 9.18
C TYR A 30 -6.77 -6.79 10.53
N VAL A 31 -6.86 -5.73 11.32
CA VAL A 31 -6.25 -5.67 12.66
C VAL A 31 -7.29 -5.26 13.71
N ASP A 32 -7.17 -5.87 14.90
CA ASP A 32 -8.00 -5.55 16.07
C ASP A 32 -7.45 -4.38 16.89
N LYS A 33 -8.12 -4.05 18.00
CA LYS A 33 -7.72 -2.96 18.90
C LYS A 33 -6.39 -3.20 19.64
N GLU A 34 -5.95 -4.44 19.75
CA GLU A 34 -4.66 -4.82 20.31
C GLU A 34 -3.53 -4.81 19.28
N GLY A 35 -3.86 -4.63 17.98
CA GLY A 35 -2.91 -4.66 16.87
C GLY A 35 -2.61 -6.07 16.37
N ASN A 36 -3.45 -7.06 16.67
CA ASN A 36 -3.31 -8.41 16.14
C ASN A 36 -3.97 -8.51 14.76
N CYS A 37 -3.38 -9.33 13.89
CA CYS A 37 -4.02 -9.69 12.62
C CYS A 37 -5.18 -10.66 12.88
N VAL A 38 -6.38 -10.32 12.40
CA VAL A 38 -7.64 -11.07 12.61
C VAL A 38 -8.25 -11.59 11.32
N SER A 39 -7.50 -11.56 10.22
CA SER A 39 -7.94 -12.07 8.93
C SER A 39 -6.85 -12.83 8.19
N PRO A 40 -7.18 -13.60 7.14
CA PRO A 40 -6.18 -13.97 6.14
C PRO A 40 -5.62 -12.73 5.44
N LEU A 41 -4.48 -12.89 4.75
CA LEU A 41 -3.96 -11.88 3.85
C LEU A 41 -4.78 -11.90 2.54
N TYR A 42 -5.39 -10.78 2.21
CA TYR A 42 -5.94 -10.51 0.89
C TYR A 42 -4.85 -9.84 0.04
N THR A 43 -4.43 -10.48 -1.03
CA THR A 43 -3.30 -9.99 -1.85
C THR A 43 -3.80 -9.12 -3.00
N TRP A 44 -2.88 -8.48 -3.71
CA TRP A 44 -3.16 -7.74 -4.95
C TRP A 44 -3.78 -8.62 -6.06
N GLN A 45 -3.66 -9.95 -5.97
CA GLN A 45 -4.26 -10.91 -6.89
C GLN A 45 -5.72 -11.26 -6.54
N ASP A 46 -6.26 -10.68 -5.48
CA ASP A 46 -7.64 -10.95 -5.08
C ASP A 46 -8.61 -10.45 -6.16
N ALA A 47 -9.41 -11.35 -6.69
CA ALA A 47 -10.29 -11.07 -7.82
C ALA A 47 -11.72 -10.70 -7.42
N ARG A 48 -12.04 -10.61 -6.11
CA ARG A 48 -13.43 -10.40 -5.64
C ARG A 48 -14.08 -9.14 -6.18
N GLY A 49 -13.32 -8.07 -6.40
CA GLY A 49 -13.85 -6.84 -6.99
C GLY A 49 -14.32 -6.98 -8.45
N SER A 50 -13.92 -8.05 -9.14
CA SER A 50 -14.32 -8.36 -10.51
C SER A 50 -15.41 -9.44 -10.61
N ILE A 51 -15.88 -9.97 -9.48
CA ILE A 51 -16.95 -10.98 -9.46
C ILE A 51 -18.28 -10.29 -9.77
N CYS A 52 -19.04 -10.90 -10.69
CA CYS A 52 -20.43 -10.52 -10.96
C CYS A 52 -21.34 -11.32 -10.03
N ASP A 53 -22.11 -10.65 -9.17
CA ASP A 53 -23.16 -11.27 -8.34
C ASP A 53 -24.51 -11.24 -9.08
N GLY A 54 -24.81 -12.30 -9.78
CA GLY A 54 -26.03 -12.39 -10.60
C GLY A 54 -26.03 -11.35 -11.73
N ASP A 55 -27.06 -10.50 -11.78
CA ASP A 55 -27.23 -9.45 -12.79
C ASP A 55 -26.49 -8.13 -12.43
N GLN A 56 -25.71 -8.10 -11.34
CA GLN A 56 -24.99 -6.91 -10.93
C GLN A 56 -23.68 -6.77 -11.70
N ILE A 57 -23.32 -5.52 -12.00
CA ILE A 57 -21.99 -5.20 -12.56
C ILE A 57 -20.90 -5.46 -11.53
N PRO A 58 -19.65 -5.78 -11.95
CA PRO A 58 -18.52 -5.92 -11.05
C PRO A 58 -18.32 -4.66 -10.17
N LEU A 59 -17.91 -4.87 -8.92
CA LEU A 59 -17.68 -3.76 -7.99
C LEU A 59 -16.69 -2.71 -8.54
N THR A 60 -15.67 -3.14 -9.26
CA THR A 60 -14.71 -2.23 -9.92
C THR A 60 -15.37 -1.33 -10.97
N GLU A 61 -16.38 -1.83 -11.66
CA GLU A 61 -17.15 -1.07 -12.63
C GLU A 61 -18.11 -0.09 -11.95
N GLU A 62 -18.81 -0.54 -10.91
CA GLU A 62 -19.67 0.32 -10.10
C GLU A 62 -18.86 1.50 -9.50
N ILE A 63 -17.66 1.24 -8.97
CA ILE A 63 -16.77 2.28 -8.45
C ILE A 63 -16.42 3.29 -9.56
N ARG A 64 -16.10 2.80 -10.75
CA ARG A 64 -15.79 3.67 -11.88
C ARG A 64 -16.97 4.56 -12.26
N GLU A 65 -18.19 3.99 -12.33
CA GLU A 65 -19.38 4.71 -12.72
C GLU A 65 -19.84 5.74 -11.68
N ARG A 66 -19.85 5.35 -10.40
CA ARG A 66 -20.35 6.20 -9.31
C ARG A 66 -19.34 7.23 -8.84
N CYS A 67 -18.09 6.82 -8.67
CA CYS A 67 -17.06 7.64 -8.04
C CYS A 67 -16.06 8.23 -9.05
N GLN A 68 -16.11 7.80 -10.31
CA GLN A 68 -15.14 8.19 -11.35
C GLN A 68 -13.68 7.92 -10.91
N ILE A 69 -13.49 6.80 -10.21
CA ILE A 69 -12.19 6.30 -9.78
C ILE A 69 -11.85 5.05 -10.60
N HIS A 70 -10.63 4.99 -11.10
CA HIS A 70 -10.07 3.74 -11.63
C HIS A 70 -9.63 2.87 -10.46
N ALA A 71 -10.24 1.68 -10.32
CA ALA A 71 -9.93 0.73 -9.27
C ALA A 71 -9.69 -0.67 -9.85
N ALA A 72 -8.63 -1.32 -9.41
CA ALA A 72 -8.38 -2.73 -9.73
C ALA A 72 -8.95 -3.64 -8.62
N SER A 73 -9.35 -4.87 -8.97
CA SER A 73 -9.98 -5.80 -8.05
C SER A 73 -9.15 -6.12 -6.81
N GLY A 74 -7.82 -6.16 -6.96
CA GLY A 74 -6.88 -6.42 -5.86
C GLY A 74 -6.54 -5.21 -4.99
N TYR A 75 -7.16 -4.04 -5.22
CA TYR A 75 -6.97 -2.88 -4.35
C TYR A 75 -7.65 -3.09 -3.00
N GLY A 76 -6.95 -2.71 -1.92
CA GLY A 76 -7.38 -2.99 -0.55
C GLY A 76 -8.76 -2.44 -0.19
N LEU A 77 -9.09 -1.23 -0.67
CA LEU A 77 -10.41 -0.64 -0.43
C LEU A 77 -11.50 -1.29 -1.29
N VAL A 78 -11.18 -1.81 -2.48
CA VAL A 78 -12.13 -2.63 -3.26
C VAL A 78 -12.43 -3.93 -2.51
N THR A 79 -11.39 -4.60 -1.99
CA THR A 79 -11.54 -5.79 -1.13
C THR A 79 -12.35 -5.47 0.13
N HIS A 80 -12.11 -4.33 0.77
CA HIS A 80 -12.83 -3.94 1.98
C HIS A 80 -14.30 -3.65 1.72
N ILE A 81 -14.64 -2.91 0.64
CA ILE A 81 -16.03 -2.65 0.23
C ILE A 81 -16.77 -3.96 -0.05
N TYR A 82 -16.14 -4.88 -0.80
CA TYR A 82 -16.70 -6.19 -1.03
C TYR A 82 -16.97 -6.93 0.28
N ASN A 83 -16.01 -6.94 1.19
CA ASN A 83 -16.12 -7.63 2.48
C ASN A 83 -17.24 -7.05 3.36
N ILE A 84 -17.42 -5.72 3.37
CA ILE A 84 -18.55 -5.07 4.08
C ILE A 84 -19.88 -5.61 3.51
N ARG A 85 -20.05 -5.61 2.19
CA ARG A 85 -21.30 -6.01 1.53
C ARG A 85 -21.66 -7.46 1.78
N HIS A 86 -20.65 -8.31 1.93
CA HIS A 86 -20.82 -9.76 2.11
C HIS A 86 -20.66 -10.24 3.55
N ASN A 87 -20.58 -9.32 4.54
CA ASN A 87 -20.38 -9.63 5.95
C ASN A 87 -19.12 -10.49 6.22
N LEU A 88 -18.02 -10.21 5.49
CA LEU A 88 -16.75 -10.92 5.58
C LEU A 88 -15.70 -10.18 6.40
N VAL A 89 -16.03 -8.99 6.89
CA VAL A 89 -15.14 -8.25 7.80
C VAL A 89 -15.20 -8.91 9.18
N PRO A 90 -14.06 -9.28 9.80
CA PRO A 90 -14.07 -9.88 11.12
C PRO A 90 -14.66 -8.95 12.19
N ASP A 91 -15.51 -9.45 13.08
CA ASP A 91 -16.20 -8.65 14.12
C ASP A 91 -15.23 -7.90 15.04
N SER A 92 -14.05 -8.46 15.30
CA SER A 92 -13.03 -7.84 16.15
C SER A 92 -12.14 -6.83 15.44
N ALA A 93 -12.23 -6.73 14.11
CA ALA A 93 -11.41 -5.81 13.32
C ALA A 93 -11.81 -4.35 13.55
N LEU A 94 -10.84 -3.46 13.58
CA LEU A 94 -11.06 -2.01 13.70
C LEU A 94 -10.37 -1.20 12.59
N SER A 95 -9.42 -1.78 11.88
CA SER A 95 -8.71 -1.14 10.79
C SER A 95 -8.08 -2.21 9.89
N PHE A 96 -7.41 -1.76 8.84
CA PHE A 96 -6.63 -2.61 7.95
C PHE A 96 -5.30 -1.93 7.57
N CYS A 97 -4.34 -2.72 7.11
CA CYS A 97 -3.08 -2.23 6.58
C CYS A 97 -2.46 -3.25 5.63
N THR A 98 -1.35 -2.90 4.98
CA THR A 98 -0.60 -3.89 4.20
C THR A 98 0.07 -4.92 5.13
N ILE A 99 0.50 -6.04 4.56
CA ILE A 99 1.24 -7.06 5.32
C ILE A 99 2.58 -6.52 5.86
N MET A 100 3.22 -5.56 5.16
CA MET A 100 4.47 -4.94 5.60
C MET A 100 4.23 -4.00 6.77
N ASP A 101 3.18 -3.18 6.70
CA ASP A 101 2.78 -2.29 7.81
C ASP A 101 2.44 -3.12 9.04
N TYR A 102 1.67 -4.21 8.85
CA TYR A 102 1.38 -5.16 9.94
C TYR A 102 2.67 -5.78 10.52
N PHE A 103 3.64 -6.13 9.68
CA PHE A 103 4.90 -6.68 10.17
C PHE A 103 5.69 -5.66 10.98
N GLY A 104 5.68 -4.38 10.59
CA GLY A 104 6.22 -3.28 11.38
C GLY A 104 5.52 -3.13 12.75
N MET A 105 4.19 -3.20 12.77
CA MET A 105 3.39 -3.23 14.01
C MET A 105 3.78 -4.41 14.90
N TYR A 106 3.86 -5.60 14.31
CA TYR A 106 4.21 -6.82 15.02
C TYR A 106 5.60 -6.77 15.68
N LEU A 107 6.61 -6.21 14.99
CA LEU A 107 7.96 -6.06 15.55
C LEU A 107 8.01 -5.04 16.67
N THR A 108 7.23 -3.98 16.60
CA THR A 108 7.30 -2.85 17.54
C THR A 108 6.27 -2.88 18.67
N GLY A 109 5.27 -3.74 18.56
CA GLY A 109 4.12 -3.77 19.48
C GLY A 109 3.14 -2.60 19.27
N ARG A 110 3.20 -1.92 18.13
CA ARG A 110 2.28 -0.84 17.78
C ARG A 110 0.87 -1.40 17.56
N LYS A 111 -0.15 -0.72 18.07
CA LYS A 111 -1.53 -1.20 18.03
C LYS A 111 -2.34 -0.64 16.86
N LYS A 112 -1.96 0.54 16.35
CA LYS A 112 -2.63 1.19 15.21
C LYS A 112 -1.71 1.23 14.00
N PRO A 113 -2.22 0.93 12.80
CA PRO A 113 -1.43 1.06 11.59
C PRO A 113 -1.07 2.52 11.30
N LEU A 114 0.17 2.73 10.86
CA LEU A 114 0.64 3.96 10.24
C LEU A 114 1.22 3.58 8.89
N VAL A 115 0.59 4.07 7.83
CA VAL A 115 0.86 3.66 6.46
C VAL A 115 1.49 4.83 5.70
N HIS A 116 2.61 4.58 5.02
CA HIS A 116 3.20 5.60 4.15
C HIS A 116 2.32 5.83 2.91
N VAL A 117 2.27 7.08 2.40
CA VAL A 117 1.44 7.46 1.23
C VAL A 117 1.62 6.55 0.02
N SER A 118 2.82 5.97 -0.19
CA SER A 118 3.08 5.03 -1.29
C SER A 118 2.22 3.76 -1.19
N ASN A 119 2.01 3.23 0.01
CA ASN A 119 1.16 2.09 0.27
C ASN A 119 -0.33 2.49 0.34
N ALA A 120 -0.62 3.64 0.96
CA ALA A 120 -1.99 4.16 1.05
C ALA A 120 -2.62 4.39 -0.34
N ALA A 121 -1.86 4.95 -1.29
CA ALA A 121 -2.30 5.09 -2.67
C ALA A 121 -2.64 3.74 -3.33
N GLY A 122 -1.92 2.69 -2.98
CA GLY A 122 -2.16 1.34 -3.46
C GLY A 122 -3.48 0.71 -2.99
N PHE A 123 -4.12 1.25 -1.96
CA PHE A 123 -5.44 0.76 -1.55
C PHE A 123 -6.58 1.20 -2.47
N GLY A 124 -6.36 2.20 -3.32
CA GLY A 124 -7.41 2.89 -4.08
C GLY A 124 -8.10 3.99 -3.26
N PHE A 125 -9.00 4.75 -3.88
CA PHE A 125 -9.68 5.89 -3.25
C PHE A 125 -8.72 6.88 -2.57
N PHE A 126 -7.56 7.10 -3.18
CA PHE A 126 -6.52 7.98 -2.66
C PHE A 126 -6.21 9.08 -3.68
N ASP A 127 -6.39 10.31 -3.29
CA ASP A 127 -5.98 11.48 -4.08
C ASP A 127 -4.46 11.67 -3.94
N SER A 128 -3.70 11.21 -4.92
CA SER A 128 -2.23 11.31 -4.91
C SER A 128 -1.74 12.75 -4.93
N HIS A 129 -2.51 13.71 -5.46
CA HIS A 129 -2.13 15.12 -5.45
C HIS A 129 -2.30 15.74 -4.07
N LYS A 130 -3.41 15.42 -3.38
CA LYS A 130 -3.67 15.89 -2.00
C LYS A 130 -3.01 15.02 -0.93
N MET A 131 -2.48 13.85 -1.29
CA MET A 131 -1.89 12.85 -0.38
C MET A 131 -2.86 12.40 0.72
N CYS A 132 -4.13 12.17 0.38
CA CYS A 132 -5.16 11.75 1.33
C CYS A 132 -6.22 10.85 0.68
N PHE A 133 -6.93 10.08 1.51
CA PHE A 133 -8.07 9.29 1.06
C PHE A 133 -9.26 10.18 0.65
N GLU A 134 -9.97 9.78 -0.39
CA GLU A 134 -11.20 10.42 -0.88
C GLU A 134 -12.40 10.00 -0.01
N LYS A 135 -12.46 10.52 1.21
CA LYS A 135 -13.39 10.10 2.27
C LYS A 135 -14.86 10.22 1.88
N GLU A 136 -15.23 11.24 1.11
CA GLU A 136 -16.60 11.46 0.64
C GLU A 136 -17.03 10.32 -0.29
N LYS A 137 -16.20 9.97 -1.26
CA LYS A 137 -16.47 8.84 -2.18
C LYS A 137 -16.49 7.50 -1.46
N LEU A 138 -15.65 7.32 -0.44
CA LEU A 138 -15.68 6.12 0.40
C LEU A 138 -17.00 6.01 1.18
N ALA A 139 -17.49 7.12 1.74
CA ALA A 139 -18.79 7.16 2.42
C ALA A 139 -19.94 6.84 1.45
N GLU A 140 -19.91 7.31 0.20
CA GLU A 140 -20.86 6.96 -0.85
C GLU A 140 -20.90 5.46 -1.17
N MET A 141 -19.75 4.77 -1.00
CA MET A 141 -19.63 3.32 -1.17
C MET A 141 -19.95 2.53 0.12
N GLY A 142 -20.37 3.23 1.20
CA GLY A 142 -20.76 2.60 2.47
C GLY A 142 -19.58 2.29 3.41
N VAL A 143 -18.41 2.88 3.19
CA VAL A 143 -17.24 2.69 4.06
C VAL A 143 -17.26 3.73 5.18
N ASP A 144 -17.23 3.27 6.44
CA ASP A 144 -16.93 4.14 7.57
C ASP A 144 -15.44 4.54 7.53
N VAL A 145 -15.18 5.84 7.42
CA VAL A 145 -13.82 6.39 7.32
C VAL A 145 -12.95 6.14 8.56
N ASN A 146 -13.53 5.74 9.69
CA ASN A 146 -12.80 5.35 10.89
C ASN A 146 -12.00 4.04 10.71
N TRP A 147 -12.31 3.25 9.68
CA TRP A 147 -11.53 2.06 9.30
C TRP A 147 -10.18 2.39 8.68
N LEU A 148 -10.02 3.59 8.13
CA LEU A 148 -8.81 3.99 7.42
C LEU A 148 -7.62 4.05 8.39
N PRO A 149 -6.45 3.53 7.98
CA PRO A 149 -5.22 3.71 8.75
C PRO A 149 -4.79 5.18 8.78
N ASP A 150 -4.00 5.54 9.79
CA ASP A 150 -3.26 6.80 9.78
C ASP A 150 -2.25 6.81 8.62
N VAL A 151 -2.05 7.97 7.99
CA VAL A 151 -1.17 8.12 6.83
C VAL A 151 -0.04 9.10 7.12
N CYS A 152 1.20 8.75 6.74
CA CYS A 152 2.36 9.64 6.78
C CYS A 152 2.94 9.84 5.37
N THR A 153 3.58 11.00 5.15
CA THR A 153 4.22 11.37 3.89
C THR A 153 5.73 11.11 3.88
N GLU A 154 6.29 10.87 5.06
CA GLU A 154 7.72 10.63 5.26
C GLU A 154 7.96 9.25 5.87
N ILE A 155 9.20 8.77 5.80
CA ILE A 155 9.59 7.56 6.53
C ILE A 155 9.65 7.90 8.01
N GLU A 156 8.70 7.36 8.78
CA GLU A 156 8.59 7.58 10.21
C GLU A 156 9.08 6.39 11.02
N LYS A 157 9.52 6.65 12.24
CA LYS A 157 9.86 5.62 13.21
C LYS A 157 8.59 5.01 13.80
N LEU A 158 8.36 3.72 13.58
CA LEU A 158 7.28 2.96 14.22
C LEU A 158 7.58 2.59 15.67
N GLY A 159 8.84 2.33 15.98
CA GLY A 159 9.32 1.89 17.28
C GLY A 159 10.71 1.26 17.18
N THR A 160 11.02 0.38 18.12
CA THR A 160 12.30 -0.35 18.14
C THR A 160 12.08 -1.84 18.25
N TYR A 161 12.93 -2.62 17.61
CA TYR A 161 12.99 -4.07 17.73
C TYR A 161 14.42 -4.52 17.99
N ARG A 162 14.67 -5.21 19.11
CA ARG A 162 16.01 -5.65 19.55
C ARG A 162 17.07 -4.53 19.43
N GLY A 163 16.71 -3.30 19.82
CA GLY A 163 17.59 -2.13 19.78
C GLY A 163 17.73 -1.44 18.42
N ARG A 164 17.07 -1.92 17.37
CA ARG A 164 17.06 -1.33 16.02
C ARG A 164 15.80 -0.50 15.82
N THR A 165 15.94 0.64 15.16
CA THR A 165 14.79 1.44 14.74
C THR A 165 14.04 0.70 13.63
N VAL A 166 12.73 0.51 13.78
CA VAL A 166 11.84 0.02 12.72
C VAL A 166 11.12 1.22 12.13
N THR A 167 11.11 1.33 10.79
CA THR A 167 10.46 2.44 10.08
C THR A 167 9.17 2.00 9.40
N THR A 168 8.35 2.98 9.01
CA THR A 168 7.17 2.74 8.14
C THR A 168 7.59 2.04 6.86
N ALA A 169 6.73 1.16 6.38
CA ALA A 169 6.95 0.46 5.12
C ALA A 169 6.66 1.38 3.93
N ILE A 170 7.45 1.25 2.87
CA ILE A 170 7.20 1.91 1.58
C ILE A 170 6.86 0.88 0.50
N GLY A 171 6.16 1.29 -0.54
CA GLY A 171 5.82 0.42 -1.67
C GLY A 171 7.07 -0.14 -2.37
N ASP A 172 6.97 -1.34 -2.92
CA ASP A 172 8.07 -2.03 -3.60
C ASP A 172 8.62 -1.25 -4.82
N ASN A 173 7.74 -0.60 -5.57
CA ASN A 173 8.14 0.27 -6.69
C ASN A 173 8.99 1.46 -6.23
N GLN A 174 8.56 2.14 -5.16
CA GLN A 174 9.29 3.26 -4.58
C GLN A 174 10.62 2.79 -3.97
N ALA A 175 10.62 1.66 -3.29
CA ALA A 175 11.85 1.08 -2.73
C ALA A 175 12.83 0.66 -3.83
N SER A 176 12.34 0.10 -4.92
CA SER A 176 13.17 -0.29 -6.08
C SER A 176 13.82 0.93 -6.72
N PHE A 177 13.06 2.02 -6.93
CA PHE A 177 13.61 3.27 -7.45
C PHE A 177 14.65 3.86 -6.50
N LEU A 178 14.32 3.97 -5.21
CA LEU A 178 15.22 4.50 -4.18
C LEU A 178 16.53 3.72 -4.10
N GLY A 179 16.46 2.39 -4.18
CA GLY A 179 17.63 1.52 -4.14
C GLY A 179 18.51 1.59 -5.39
N ALA A 180 17.93 1.87 -6.56
CA ALA A 180 18.64 1.91 -7.82
C ALA A 180 19.16 3.31 -8.19
N ALA A 181 18.42 4.36 -7.84
CA ALA A 181 18.61 5.73 -8.32
C ALA A 181 18.71 6.77 -7.17
N GLY A 182 18.42 6.40 -5.93
CA GLY A 182 18.33 7.35 -4.84
C GLY A 182 17.07 8.22 -4.92
N ASP A 183 17.16 9.46 -4.41
CA ASP A 183 16.05 10.43 -4.40
C ASP A 183 16.29 11.64 -5.34
N GLU A 184 17.13 11.46 -6.34
CA GLU A 184 17.49 12.47 -7.33
C GLU A 184 16.48 12.52 -8.49
N GLU A 185 16.08 13.73 -8.91
CA GLU A 185 15.03 13.95 -9.92
C GLU A 185 15.50 13.75 -11.37
N ASN A 186 16.77 13.82 -11.67
CA ASN A 186 17.27 13.79 -13.05
C ASN A 186 17.67 12.40 -13.56
N ILE A 187 17.15 11.34 -12.90
CA ILE A 187 17.46 9.96 -13.26
C ILE A 187 16.23 9.31 -13.90
N LEU A 188 16.41 8.77 -15.08
CA LEU A 188 15.46 7.91 -15.74
C LEU A 188 15.84 6.46 -15.45
N LEU A 189 15.03 5.78 -14.64
CA LEU A 189 15.20 4.37 -14.34
C LEU A 189 14.42 3.53 -15.36
N VAL A 190 15.11 2.66 -16.07
CA VAL A 190 14.51 1.66 -16.96
C VAL A 190 14.65 0.30 -16.32
N ASN A 191 13.52 -0.28 -15.92
CA ASN A 191 13.47 -1.61 -15.35
C ASN A 191 12.92 -2.58 -16.40
N MET A 192 13.71 -3.59 -16.75
CA MET A 192 13.37 -4.60 -17.76
C MET A 192 13.40 -5.98 -17.13
N GLY A 193 12.22 -6.60 -17.00
CA GLY A 193 12.01 -7.95 -16.54
C GLY A 193 10.93 -8.62 -17.39
N THR A 194 10.09 -9.44 -16.82
CA THR A 194 8.88 -9.97 -17.49
C THR A 194 7.94 -8.84 -17.93
N GLY A 195 7.90 -7.73 -17.19
CA GLY A 195 7.31 -6.46 -17.60
C GLY A 195 8.39 -5.39 -17.73
N GLY A 196 8.15 -4.39 -18.56
CA GLY A 196 8.99 -3.19 -18.67
C GLY A 196 8.36 -2.01 -17.92
N GLN A 197 9.18 -1.24 -17.20
CA GLN A 197 8.76 0.01 -16.57
C GLN A 197 9.82 1.07 -16.76
N ILE A 198 9.40 2.25 -17.13
CA ILE A 198 10.23 3.45 -17.13
C ILE A 198 9.71 4.36 -16.04
N SER A 199 10.59 4.90 -15.22
CA SER A 199 10.21 5.78 -14.13
C SER A 199 11.21 6.90 -13.91
N VAL A 200 10.70 8.04 -13.44
CA VAL A 200 11.46 9.24 -13.09
C VAL A 200 10.86 9.86 -11.84
N LEU A 201 11.71 10.44 -11.01
CA LEU A 201 11.26 11.18 -9.83
C LEU A 201 10.97 12.63 -10.21
N SER A 202 9.87 13.18 -9.69
CA SER A 202 9.44 14.56 -9.92
C SER A 202 8.90 15.19 -8.64
N SER A 203 9.21 16.46 -8.42
CA SER A 203 8.59 17.29 -7.39
C SER A 203 7.19 17.79 -7.80
N GLN A 204 6.82 17.65 -9.08
CA GLN A 204 5.53 18.06 -9.59
C GLN A 204 4.64 16.85 -9.89
N TYR A 205 3.37 16.97 -9.50
CA TYR A 205 2.36 15.99 -9.89
C TYR A 205 2.10 16.07 -11.38
N PHE A 206 2.14 14.93 -12.05
CA PHE A 206 1.76 14.79 -13.44
C PHE A 206 1.09 13.44 -13.69
N SER A 207 -0.06 13.43 -14.34
CA SER A 207 -0.68 12.21 -14.84
C SER A 207 -1.14 12.44 -16.27
N GLY A 208 -0.97 11.45 -17.11
CA GLY A 208 -1.32 11.51 -18.54
C GLY A 208 -1.42 10.12 -19.14
N ASP A 209 -1.72 10.03 -20.43
CA ASP A 209 -1.84 8.74 -21.10
C ASP A 209 -0.59 7.89 -20.93
N GLY A 210 -0.75 6.76 -20.24
CA GLY A 210 0.33 5.82 -19.98
C GLY A 210 1.31 6.21 -18.86
N ILE A 211 1.08 7.33 -18.16
CA ILE A 211 1.90 7.76 -17.02
C ILE A 211 1.05 7.86 -15.77
N GLU A 212 1.48 7.16 -14.74
CA GLU A 212 0.89 7.19 -13.40
C GLU A 212 1.82 7.93 -12.43
N ALA A 213 1.26 8.89 -11.67
CA ALA A 213 1.98 9.56 -10.58
C ALA A 213 1.74 8.81 -9.27
N ARG A 214 2.79 8.18 -8.76
CA ARG A 214 2.77 7.44 -7.50
C ARG A 214 3.43 8.26 -6.40
N PRO A 215 2.77 8.45 -5.23
CA PRO A 215 3.40 9.15 -4.11
C PRO A 215 4.76 8.56 -3.74
N PHE A 216 5.72 9.44 -3.48
CA PHE A 216 7.08 9.11 -3.09
C PHE A 216 7.45 9.85 -1.79
N LEU A 217 8.69 9.70 -1.33
CA LEU A 217 9.23 10.42 -0.18
C LEU A 217 9.31 11.93 -0.46
N ASN A 218 9.34 12.73 0.60
CA ASN A 218 9.52 14.18 0.54
C ASN A 218 8.46 14.88 -0.35
N ARG A 219 7.22 14.35 -0.35
CA ARG A 219 6.12 14.84 -1.19
C ARG A 219 6.42 14.87 -2.68
N LYS A 220 7.38 14.08 -3.13
CA LYS A 220 7.67 13.85 -4.54
C LYS A 220 6.74 12.77 -5.13
N TYR A 221 6.85 12.59 -6.44
CA TYR A 221 6.09 11.61 -7.20
C TYR A 221 7.02 10.74 -8.03
N LEU A 222 6.83 9.44 -7.98
CA LEU A 222 7.40 8.52 -8.94
C LEU A 222 6.47 8.48 -10.15
N LEU A 223 6.84 9.16 -11.23
CA LEU A 223 6.14 9.09 -12.51
C LEU A 223 6.55 7.80 -13.20
N ALA A 224 5.61 6.90 -13.42
CA ALA A 224 5.86 5.58 -13.96
C ALA A 224 5.01 5.29 -15.19
N GLY A 225 5.66 4.88 -16.28
CA GLY A 225 5.03 4.25 -17.44
C GLY A 225 5.38 2.76 -17.42
N ALA A 226 4.37 1.89 -17.50
CA ALA A 226 4.57 0.45 -17.48
C ALA A 226 4.03 -0.20 -18.76
N SER A 227 4.71 -1.26 -19.20
CA SER A 227 4.30 -2.07 -20.34
C SER A 227 4.52 -3.55 -20.03
N LEU A 228 3.66 -4.41 -20.55
CA LEU A 228 3.81 -5.87 -20.48
C LEU A 228 4.77 -6.43 -21.56
N CYS A 229 5.44 -5.57 -22.33
CA CYS A 229 6.35 -5.94 -23.41
C CYS A 229 7.78 -6.24 -22.93
N GLY A 230 7.94 -6.72 -21.73
CA GLY A 230 9.22 -7.23 -21.25
C GLY A 230 9.36 -8.67 -21.69
N GLY A 231 10.37 -9.00 -22.45
CA GLY A 231 10.92 -10.27 -22.86
C GLY A 231 10.04 -11.50 -22.93
#